data_caea70c8a87a796abe1351894eaefd44
#
_entry.id   caea70c8a87a796abe1351894eaefd44
#
_cell.length_a   1.000
_cell.length_b   1.000
_cell.length_c   1.000
_cell.angle_alpha   90.00
_cell.angle_beta   90.00
_cell.angle_gamma   90.00
#
_symmetry.space_group_name_H-M   'P 1'
#
loop_
_entity.id
_entity.type
_entity.pdbx_description
1 polymer ?
#
loop_
_entity_poly.entity_id
_entity_poly.type
_entity_poly.pdbx_seq_one_letter_code
_entity_poly.pdbx_strand_id
1 'polypeptide(L)'
;MKRGFAINREIKIVLVGPPSSGKTTIKKVFFEMANPLKLLEHPLKPTKGFSSSIYSFFNWKIGIFDLAGQENNFWFNKEIDIFNNSNMIICVLDIFNKISSLKKFIYEVLDIISSLNLKNCKFYIFLHKIDLVNQSYSKSLLKYLEKSLEKKIKINQNIKIFKTSIAEEYFFHSFKIIYKILTVICNDNLIQMKETELKNLEIELSIILRCKYEIKYYNQDVANYFKINANELKSHLRRLETLKFIESLVFEPFAFHLTNRANWFKIGLKSEMEKIAKDKFKLGIEIMHAFLNLNEVYGII
;
A
#
# COMPACT_ATOMS: atom_id res chain seq x y z
N MET A 1 16.59 -34.39 14.03
CA MET A 1 16.08 -33.30 13.20
C MET A 1 14.63 -33.04 13.54
N LYS A 2 14.33 -32.01 14.33
CA LYS A 2 12.95 -31.57 14.58
C LYS A 2 12.49 -30.83 13.33
N ARG A 3 11.59 -31.42 12.54
CA ARG A 3 10.84 -30.70 11.51
C ARG A 3 10.01 -29.66 12.24
N GLY A 4 10.44 -28.38 12.19
CA GLY A 4 9.61 -27.29 12.66
C GLY A 4 8.34 -27.28 11.83
N PHE A 5 7.20 -27.43 12.49
CA PHE A 5 5.91 -27.17 11.86
C PHE A 5 5.94 -25.74 11.34
N ALA A 6 5.86 -25.57 10.04
CA ALA A 6 5.66 -24.26 9.44
C ALA A 6 4.32 -23.75 9.96
N ILE A 7 4.34 -22.82 10.91
CA ILE A 7 3.13 -22.13 11.36
C ILE A 7 2.62 -21.38 10.13
N ASN A 8 1.48 -21.84 9.60
CA ASN A 8 0.85 -21.21 8.44
C ASN A 8 0.28 -19.88 8.92
N ARG A 9 1.06 -18.79 8.71
CA ARG A 9 0.70 -17.45 9.14
C ARG A 9 -0.13 -16.82 8.03
N GLU A 10 -1.45 -16.85 8.19
CA GLU A 10 -2.40 -16.33 7.21
C GLU A 10 -3.11 -15.09 7.75
N ILE A 11 -3.27 -14.09 6.91
CA ILE A 11 -3.95 -12.84 7.21
C ILE A 11 -5.01 -12.60 6.15
N LYS A 12 -6.22 -12.32 6.59
CA LYS A 12 -7.34 -11.92 5.73
C LYS A 12 -7.60 -10.42 5.87
N ILE A 13 -7.50 -9.70 4.75
CA ILE A 13 -7.82 -8.28 4.62
C ILE A 13 -9.04 -8.15 3.71
N VAL A 14 -10.07 -7.46 4.15
CA VAL A 14 -11.26 -7.15 3.34
C VAL A 14 -11.28 -5.66 3.03
N LEU A 15 -11.35 -5.33 1.74
CA LEU A 15 -11.55 -3.97 1.25
C LEU A 15 -13.04 -3.75 1.02
N VAL A 16 -13.63 -2.80 1.73
CA VAL A 16 -15.04 -2.46 1.65
C VAL A 16 -15.21 -0.95 1.46
N GLY A 17 -16.30 -0.54 0.85
CA GLY A 17 -16.57 0.89 0.61
C GLY A 17 -17.59 1.11 -0.51
N PRO A 18 -18.13 2.32 -0.63
CA PRO A 18 -19.06 2.66 -1.71
C PRO A 18 -18.49 2.40 -3.11
N PRO A 19 -19.33 2.37 -4.15
CA PRO A 19 -18.87 2.36 -5.53
C PRO A 19 -17.87 3.50 -5.79
N SER A 20 -16.92 3.27 -6.67
CA SER A 20 -15.93 4.27 -7.11
C SER A 20 -15.07 4.90 -5.99
N SER A 21 -15.06 4.34 -4.78
CA SER A 21 -14.27 4.87 -3.67
C SER A 21 -12.75 4.64 -3.79
N GLY A 22 -12.29 3.81 -4.74
CA GLY A 22 -10.87 3.56 -5.01
C GLY A 22 -10.30 2.28 -4.37
N LYS A 23 -11.13 1.35 -3.89
CA LYS A 23 -10.69 0.06 -3.32
C LYS A 23 -9.74 -0.70 -4.25
N THR A 24 -10.21 -1.00 -5.45
CA THR A 24 -9.45 -1.72 -6.48
C THR A 24 -8.20 -0.94 -6.90
N THR A 25 -8.28 0.38 -6.92
CA THR A 25 -7.14 1.24 -7.24
C THR A 25 -6.05 1.10 -6.17
N ILE A 26 -6.40 1.14 -4.89
CA ILE A 26 -5.48 0.92 -3.77
C ILE A 26 -4.84 -0.47 -3.86
N LYS A 27 -5.64 -1.52 -4.10
CA LYS A 27 -5.13 -2.88 -4.30
C LYS A 27 -4.10 -2.92 -5.44
N LYS A 28 -4.47 -2.41 -6.61
CA LYS A 28 -3.60 -2.42 -7.79
C LYS A 28 -2.30 -1.64 -7.59
N VAL A 29 -2.38 -0.43 -7.05
CA VAL A 29 -1.20 0.43 -6.90
C VAL A 29 -0.23 -0.10 -5.85
N PHE A 30 -0.71 -0.52 -4.70
CA PHE A 30 0.15 -0.82 -3.56
C PHE A 30 0.47 -2.31 -3.39
N PHE A 31 -0.34 -3.22 -3.93
CA PHE A 31 -0.08 -4.66 -3.84
C PHE A 31 0.30 -5.28 -5.18
N GLU A 32 -0.24 -4.78 -6.29
CA GLU A 32 0.05 -5.28 -7.63
C GLU A 32 1.07 -4.40 -8.40
N MET A 33 1.62 -3.37 -7.75
CA MET A 33 2.63 -2.45 -8.31
C MET A 33 2.19 -1.78 -9.62
N ALA A 34 0.87 -1.61 -9.83
CA ALA A 34 0.36 -0.93 -11.02
C ALA A 34 0.83 0.52 -11.09
N ASN A 35 0.98 1.02 -12.31
CA ASN A 35 1.37 2.41 -12.54
C ASN A 35 0.24 3.35 -12.10
N PRO A 36 0.47 4.22 -11.07
CA PRO A 36 -0.58 5.09 -10.56
C PRO A 36 -1.04 6.15 -11.58
N LEU A 37 -0.14 6.68 -12.41
CA LEU A 37 -0.48 7.66 -13.44
C LEU A 37 -1.47 7.07 -14.45
N LYS A 38 -1.20 5.86 -14.97
CA LYS A 38 -2.13 5.18 -15.88
C LYS A 38 -3.51 4.97 -15.29
N LEU A 39 -3.60 4.73 -13.96
CA LEU A 39 -4.89 4.55 -13.28
C LEU A 39 -5.61 5.87 -12.99
N LEU A 40 -4.89 6.98 -12.92
CA LEU A 40 -5.48 8.32 -12.84
C LEU A 40 -6.03 8.77 -14.20
N GLU A 41 -5.30 8.49 -15.29
CA GLU A 41 -5.70 8.82 -16.66
C GLU A 41 -6.84 7.90 -17.18
N HIS A 42 -6.79 6.63 -16.81
CA HIS A 42 -7.72 5.60 -17.28
C HIS A 42 -8.38 4.90 -16.10
N PRO A 43 -9.52 5.42 -15.60
CA PRO A 43 -10.24 4.82 -14.48
C PRO A 43 -10.62 3.36 -14.73
N LEU A 44 -10.52 2.55 -13.68
CA LEU A 44 -10.87 1.14 -13.75
C LEU A 44 -12.39 0.94 -13.97
N LYS A 45 -12.74 -0.11 -14.69
CA LYS A 45 -14.13 -0.58 -14.75
C LYS A 45 -14.59 -1.01 -13.35
N PRO A 46 -15.88 -0.84 -13.02
CA PRO A 46 -16.42 -1.31 -11.75
C PRO A 46 -16.18 -2.81 -11.52
N THR A 47 -15.78 -3.16 -10.31
CA THR A 47 -15.68 -4.56 -9.88
C THR A 47 -17.08 -5.16 -9.82
N LYS A 48 -17.24 -6.39 -10.30
CA LYS A 48 -18.46 -7.21 -10.15
C LYS A 48 -18.17 -8.33 -9.15
N GLY A 49 -19.09 -8.59 -8.24
CA GLY A 49 -18.88 -9.56 -7.20
C GLY A 49 -17.71 -9.17 -6.30
N PHE A 50 -16.77 -10.07 -6.10
CA PHE A 50 -15.51 -9.79 -5.40
C PHE A 50 -14.32 -10.32 -6.19
N SER A 51 -13.15 -9.76 -5.94
CA SER A 51 -11.89 -10.33 -6.39
C SER A 51 -11.00 -10.61 -5.20
N SER A 52 -10.35 -11.76 -5.16
CA SER A 52 -9.37 -12.09 -4.13
C SER A 52 -8.02 -12.42 -4.72
N SER A 53 -6.97 -12.06 -4.01
CA SER A 53 -5.60 -12.38 -4.36
C SER A 53 -4.82 -12.68 -3.10
N ILE A 54 -3.88 -13.63 -3.17
CA ILE A 54 -3.02 -13.98 -2.05
C ILE A 54 -1.60 -13.53 -2.35
N TYR A 55 -1.04 -12.75 -1.46
CA TYR A 55 0.32 -12.22 -1.53
C TYR A 55 1.19 -12.85 -0.46
N SER A 56 2.43 -13.16 -0.77
CA SER A 56 3.46 -13.44 0.23
C SER A 56 4.04 -12.14 0.73
N PHE A 57 4.09 -11.98 2.04
CA PHE A 57 4.75 -10.85 2.69
C PHE A 57 5.62 -11.39 3.81
N PHE A 58 6.93 -11.46 3.55
CA PHE A 58 7.87 -12.21 4.38
C PHE A 58 7.37 -13.66 4.63
N ASN A 59 7.13 -14.03 5.88
CA ASN A 59 6.65 -15.36 6.26
C ASN A 59 5.12 -15.45 6.38
N TRP A 60 4.39 -14.43 5.89
CA TRP A 60 2.93 -14.35 5.96
C TRP A 60 2.30 -14.51 4.58
N LYS A 61 1.15 -15.17 4.54
CA LYS A 61 0.23 -15.15 3.40
C LYS A 61 -0.86 -14.13 3.68
N ILE A 62 -1.01 -13.14 2.82
CA ILE A 62 -2.02 -12.09 2.95
C ILE A 62 -3.05 -12.26 1.84
N GLY A 63 -4.25 -12.70 2.22
CA GLY A 63 -5.41 -12.72 1.34
C GLY A 63 -6.12 -11.37 1.35
N ILE A 64 -6.24 -10.73 0.19
CA ILE A 64 -6.96 -9.47 0.02
C ILE A 64 -8.24 -9.73 -0.76
N PHE A 65 -9.38 -9.40 -0.16
CA PHE A 65 -10.71 -9.49 -0.74
C PHE A 65 -11.20 -8.09 -1.08
N ASP A 66 -11.34 -7.80 -2.37
CA ASP A 66 -11.84 -6.51 -2.89
C ASP A 66 -13.32 -6.66 -3.29
N LEU A 67 -14.21 -6.13 -2.46
CA LEU A 67 -15.66 -6.28 -2.63
C LEU A 67 -16.22 -5.20 -3.57
N ALA A 68 -17.12 -5.60 -4.48
CA ALA A 68 -17.84 -4.68 -5.34
C ALA A 68 -18.72 -3.72 -4.51
N GLY A 69 -18.45 -2.43 -4.61
CA GLY A 69 -19.13 -1.42 -3.81
C GLY A 69 -20.61 -1.24 -4.18
N GLN A 70 -21.03 -1.59 -5.40
CA GLN A 70 -22.42 -1.58 -5.82
C GLN A 70 -23.25 -2.66 -5.13
N GLU A 71 -22.58 -3.70 -4.63
CA GLU A 71 -23.20 -4.86 -4.01
C GLU A 71 -23.07 -4.84 -2.47
N ASN A 72 -22.75 -3.69 -1.86
CA ASN A 72 -22.57 -3.61 -0.41
C ASN A 72 -23.79 -4.13 0.38
N ASN A 73 -25.02 -3.86 -0.09
CA ASN A 73 -26.22 -4.40 0.55
C ASN A 73 -26.28 -5.93 0.53
N PHE A 74 -25.76 -6.56 -0.53
CA PHE A 74 -25.65 -8.00 -0.63
C PHE A 74 -24.60 -8.54 0.35
N TRP A 75 -23.40 -7.94 0.40
CA TRP A 75 -22.34 -8.31 1.30
C TRP A 75 -22.73 -8.17 2.77
N PHE A 76 -23.48 -7.12 3.11
CA PHE A 76 -23.82 -6.82 4.50
C PHE A 76 -25.01 -7.61 5.03
N ASN A 77 -25.89 -8.09 4.16
CA ASN A 77 -27.14 -8.76 4.59
C ASN A 77 -27.27 -10.22 4.15
N LYS A 78 -26.65 -10.62 3.02
CA LYS A 78 -26.78 -11.97 2.48
C LYS A 78 -25.49 -12.78 2.57
N GLU A 79 -24.34 -12.16 2.32
CA GLU A 79 -23.03 -12.81 2.30
C GLU A 79 -22.11 -12.24 3.38
N ILE A 80 -22.67 -12.01 4.58
CA ILE A 80 -21.95 -11.45 5.72
C ILE A 80 -20.75 -12.32 6.14
N ASP A 81 -20.80 -13.62 5.85
CA ASP A 81 -19.73 -14.57 6.14
C ASP A 81 -18.41 -14.26 5.45
N ILE A 82 -18.44 -13.43 4.39
CA ILE A 82 -17.21 -12.95 3.75
C ILE A 82 -16.32 -12.17 4.72
N PHE A 83 -16.87 -11.63 5.78
CA PHE A 83 -16.13 -10.92 6.83
C PHE A 83 -15.59 -11.84 7.93
N ASN A 84 -16.05 -13.10 8.00
CA ASN A 84 -15.59 -14.04 9.03
C ASN A 84 -14.07 -14.23 8.97
N ASN A 85 -13.45 -14.34 10.13
CA ASN A 85 -12.01 -14.51 10.30
C ASN A 85 -11.17 -13.38 9.68
N SER A 86 -11.76 -12.20 9.42
CA SER A 86 -10.98 -11.05 8.97
C SER A 86 -10.06 -10.53 10.07
N ASN A 87 -8.78 -10.45 9.76
CA ASN A 87 -7.79 -9.84 10.64
C ASN A 87 -7.82 -8.31 10.50
N MET A 88 -8.23 -7.83 9.32
CA MET A 88 -8.36 -6.42 9.02
C MET A 88 -9.49 -6.16 8.03
N ILE A 89 -10.23 -5.09 8.28
CA ILE A 89 -11.17 -4.50 7.34
C ILE A 89 -10.70 -3.08 7.03
N ILE A 90 -10.51 -2.79 5.76
CA ILE A 90 -10.17 -1.45 5.27
C ILE A 90 -11.40 -0.86 4.58
N CYS A 91 -11.99 0.13 5.22
CA CYS A 91 -13.11 0.88 4.68
C CYS A 91 -12.61 2.06 3.86
N VAL A 92 -12.70 1.97 2.54
CA VAL A 92 -12.25 3.01 1.61
C VAL A 92 -13.42 3.92 1.28
N LEU A 93 -13.28 5.19 1.62
CA LEU A 93 -14.32 6.22 1.44
C LEU A 93 -13.79 7.34 0.55
N ASP A 94 -14.56 7.70 -0.46
CA ASP A 94 -14.26 8.86 -1.29
C ASP A 94 -14.53 10.14 -0.47
N ILE A 95 -13.54 11.02 -0.41
CA ILE A 95 -13.60 12.26 0.39
C ILE A 95 -14.72 13.23 -0.08
N PHE A 96 -15.18 13.09 -1.32
CA PHE A 96 -16.29 13.90 -1.87
C PHE A 96 -17.66 13.45 -1.41
N ASN A 97 -17.79 12.28 -0.83
CA ASN A 97 -19.07 11.80 -0.37
C ASN A 97 -19.62 12.68 0.77
N LYS A 98 -20.94 12.86 0.80
CA LYS A 98 -21.61 13.57 1.89
C LYS A 98 -21.23 12.98 3.25
N ILE A 99 -20.93 13.84 4.22
CA ILE A 99 -20.48 13.44 5.59
C ILE A 99 -21.47 12.46 6.23
N SER A 100 -22.78 12.69 6.04
CA SER A 100 -23.82 11.78 6.54
C SER A 100 -23.72 10.39 5.95
N SER A 101 -23.44 10.28 4.64
CA SER A 101 -23.25 9.01 3.95
C SER A 101 -21.98 8.29 4.41
N LEU A 102 -20.87 9.05 4.60
CA LEU A 102 -19.63 8.50 5.14
C LEU A 102 -19.85 7.90 6.53
N LYS A 103 -20.50 8.65 7.42
CA LYS A 103 -20.84 8.17 8.78
C LYS A 103 -21.73 6.93 8.74
N LYS A 104 -22.82 6.98 7.97
CA LYS A 104 -23.73 5.85 7.85
C LYS A 104 -22.98 4.59 7.44
N PHE A 105 -22.16 4.67 6.40
CA PHE A 105 -21.38 3.53 5.91
C PHE A 105 -20.39 3.00 6.95
N ILE A 106 -19.69 3.87 7.67
CA ILE A 106 -18.79 3.45 8.76
C ILE A 106 -19.55 2.70 9.83
N TYR A 107 -20.73 3.17 10.24
CA TYR A 107 -21.54 2.50 11.25
C TYR A 107 -22.05 1.15 10.77
N GLU A 108 -22.50 1.01 9.53
CA GLU A 108 -22.89 -0.28 8.94
C GLU A 108 -21.74 -1.30 9.02
N VAL A 109 -20.50 -0.91 8.70
CA VAL A 109 -19.34 -1.81 8.84
C VAL A 109 -19.02 -2.12 10.30
N LEU A 110 -19.17 -1.16 11.21
CA LEU A 110 -18.96 -1.40 12.65
C LEU A 110 -20.02 -2.36 13.23
N ASP A 111 -21.24 -2.29 12.74
CA ASP A 111 -22.31 -3.21 13.14
C ASP A 111 -22.00 -4.64 12.68
N ILE A 112 -21.43 -4.83 11.47
CA ILE A 112 -20.94 -6.13 11.00
C ILE A 112 -19.83 -6.67 11.91
N ILE A 113 -18.82 -5.84 12.21
CA ILE A 113 -17.70 -6.22 13.10
C ILE A 113 -18.24 -6.67 14.47
N SER A 114 -19.26 -5.99 14.96
CA SER A 114 -19.88 -6.28 16.24
C SER A 114 -20.73 -7.55 16.19
N SER A 115 -21.57 -7.72 15.15
CA SER A 115 -22.46 -8.88 14.98
C SER A 115 -21.68 -10.19 14.80
N LEU A 116 -20.56 -10.15 14.08
CA LEU A 116 -19.68 -11.29 13.88
C LEU A 116 -18.64 -11.48 15.02
N ASN A 117 -18.71 -10.63 16.06
CA ASN A 117 -17.79 -10.68 17.21
C ASN A 117 -16.30 -10.68 16.83
N LEU A 118 -15.91 -9.87 15.84
CA LEU A 118 -14.55 -9.79 15.34
C LEU A 118 -13.65 -8.96 16.27
N LYS A 119 -13.45 -9.41 17.52
CA LYS A 119 -12.77 -8.66 18.60
C LYS A 119 -11.36 -8.21 18.26
N ASN A 120 -10.60 -9.02 17.51
CA ASN A 120 -9.21 -8.74 17.17
C ASN A 120 -9.04 -8.12 15.78
N CYS A 121 -10.12 -7.90 15.05
CA CYS A 121 -10.08 -7.31 13.72
C CYS A 121 -9.66 -5.83 13.81
N LYS A 122 -8.66 -5.46 13.03
CA LYS A 122 -8.27 -4.05 12.85
C LYS A 122 -9.24 -3.41 11.87
N PHE A 123 -9.82 -2.29 12.24
CA PHE A 123 -10.71 -1.54 11.37
C PHE A 123 -10.07 -0.21 10.97
N TYR A 124 -9.68 -0.10 9.71
CA TYR A 124 -9.04 1.08 9.17
C TYR A 124 -9.94 1.79 8.16
N ILE A 125 -10.07 3.08 8.34
CA ILE A 125 -10.87 3.94 7.47
C ILE A 125 -9.91 4.78 6.64
N PHE A 126 -9.98 4.64 5.31
CA PHE A 126 -9.22 5.44 4.37
C PHE A 126 -10.12 6.52 3.78
N LEU A 127 -9.89 7.77 4.16
CA LEU A 127 -10.42 8.93 3.43
C LEU A 127 -9.54 9.08 2.20
N HIS A 128 -10.03 8.55 1.08
CA HIS A 128 -9.28 8.45 -0.17
C HIS A 128 -9.56 9.61 -1.11
N LYS A 129 -8.67 9.83 -2.09
CA LYS A 129 -8.71 10.93 -3.07
C LYS A 129 -8.57 12.32 -2.43
N ILE A 130 -7.73 12.42 -1.40
CA ILE A 130 -7.50 13.71 -0.69
C ILE A 130 -6.80 14.77 -1.54
N ASP A 131 -6.21 14.38 -2.66
CA ASP A 131 -5.65 15.23 -3.70
C ASP A 131 -6.70 16.12 -4.38
N LEU A 132 -7.94 15.70 -4.39
CA LEU A 132 -9.03 16.40 -5.05
C LEU A 132 -9.68 17.50 -4.19
N VAL A 133 -9.25 17.66 -2.94
CA VAL A 133 -9.77 18.67 -2.01
C VAL A 133 -8.63 19.45 -1.37
N ASN A 134 -8.93 20.68 -0.90
CA ASN A 134 -7.93 21.45 -0.18
C ASN A 134 -7.59 20.82 1.19
N GLN A 135 -6.39 21.12 1.69
CA GLN A 135 -5.89 20.54 2.94
C GLN A 135 -6.73 20.93 4.17
N SER A 136 -7.33 22.13 4.18
CA SER A 136 -8.17 22.59 5.30
C SER A 136 -9.43 21.75 5.42
N TYR A 137 -10.11 21.50 4.30
CA TYR A 137 -11.28 20.61 4.25
C TYR A 137 -10.94 19.19 4.71
N SER A 138 -9.88 18.61 4.16
CA SER A 138 -9.49 17.24 4.53
C SER A 138 -9.12 17.11 6.01
N LYS A 139 -8.48 18.13 6.60
CA LYS A 139 -8.17 18.17 8.03
C LYS A 139 -9.43 18.31 8.88
N SER A 140 -10.36 19.19 8.48
CA SER A 140 -11.63 19.43 9.19
C SER A 140 -12.52 18.19 9.16
N LEU A 141 -12.64 17.53 8.02
CA LEU A 141 -13.40 16.29 7.89
C LEU A 141 -12.81 15.17 8.75
N LEU A 142 -11.48 15.01 8.75
CA LEU A 142 -10.80 14.02 9.59
C LEU A 142 -11.15 14.27 11.08
N LYS A 143 -10.95 15.49 11.57
CA LYS A 143 -11.28 15.86 12.96
C LYS A 143 -12.75 15.60 13.30
N TYR A 144 -13.64 15.94 12.37
CA TYR A 144 -15.07 15.69 12.56
C TYR A 144 -15.39 14.20 12.71
N LEU A 145 -14.82 13.35 11.83
CA LEU A 145 -15.02 11.90 11.90
C LEU A 145 -14.40 11.31 13.16
N GLU A 146 -13.17 11.70 13.52
CA GLU A 146 -12.52 11.27 14.77
C GLU A 146 -13.39 11.61 15.98
N LYS A 147 -13.89 12.85 16.07
CA LYS A 147 -14.80 13.26 17.15
C LYS A 147 -16.10 12.47 17.15
N SER A 148 -16.68 12.23 15.96
CA SER A 148 -17.94 11.46 15.84
C SER A 148 -17.79 9.99 16.23
N LEU A 149 -16.59 9.43 16.05
CA LEU A 149 -16.26 8.05 16.39
C LEU A 149 -15.52 7.91 17.72
N GLU A 150 -15.29 8.99 18.45
CA GLU A 150 -14.46 9.03 19.66
C GLU A 150 -14.82 7.97 20.68
N LYS A 151 -16.12 7.80 20.96
CA LYS A 151 -16.60 6.76 21.89
C LYS A 151 -16.25 5.35 21.39
N LYS A 152 -16.42 5.08 20.09
CA LYS A 152 -16.10 3.80 19.48
C LYS A 152 -14.59 3.55 19.45
N ILE A 153 -13.79 4.57 19.14
CA ILE A 153 -12.32 4.49 19.13
C ILE A 153 -11.78 4.26 20.54
N LYS A 154 -12.34 4.91 21.57
CA LYS A 154 -11.93 4.69 22.97
C LYS A 154 -12.23 3.26 23.46
N ILE A 155 -13.36 2.70 23.03
CA ILE A 155 -13.74 1.31 23.38
C ILE A 155 -12.91 0.31 22.58
N ASN A 156 -12.70 0.58 21.29
CA ASN A 156 -11.97 -0.28 20.39
C ASN A 156 -10.76 0.44 19.79
N GLN A 157 -9.59 0.28 20.40
CA GLN A 157 -8.32 0.86 19.96
C GLN A 157 -7.86 0.36 18.57
N ASN A 158 -8.56 -0.61 17.99
CA ASN A 158 -8.28 -1.14 16.66
C ASN A 158 -8.81 -0.27 15.51
N ILE A 159 -9.54 0.83 15.81
CA ILE A 159 -10.09 1.75 14.81
C ILE A 159 -9.10 2.88 14.55
N LYS A 160 -8.72 3.09 13.29
CA LYS A 160 -7.87 4.24 12.88
C LYS A 160 -8.36 4.81 11.55
N ILE A 161 -8.20 6.13 11.41
CA ILE A 161 -8.57 6.86 10.20
C ILE A 161 -7.29 7.39 9.55
N PHE A 162 -7.16 7.20 8.25
CA PHE A 162 -6.04 7.65 7.45
C PHE A 162 -6.51 8.46 6.24
N LYS A 163 -5.72 9.43 5.84
CA LYS A 163 -5.89 10.17 4.59
C LYS A 163 -5.01 9.54 3.54
N THR A 164 -5.57 9.19 2.38
CA THR A 164 -4.84 8.50 1.31
C THR A 164 -5.16 9.07 -0.07
N SER A 165 -4.20 8.97 -0.97
CA SER A 165 -4.36 9.18 -2.41
C SER A 165 -3.28 8.41 -3.17
N ILE A 166 -3.52 8.16 -4.45
CA ILE A 166 -2.50 7.64 -5.37
C ILE A 166 -1.83 8.75 -6.19
N ALA A 167 -2.25 10.02 -6.03
CA ALA A 167 -1.67 11.16 -6.72
C ALA A 167 -0.25 11.48 -6.19
N GLU A 168 0.56 12.12 -7.01
CA GLU A 168 1.97 12.37 -6.80
C GLU A 168 2.31 12.90 -5.41
N GLU A 169 1.64 13.97 -4.98
CA GLU A 169 1.93 14.65 -3.70
C GLU A 169 1.73 13.75 -2.47
N TYR A 170 0.82 12.78 -2.57
CA TYR A 170 0.41 11.90 -1.47
C TYR A 170 0.88 10.47 -1.62
N PHE A 171 1.51 10.13 -2.74
CA PHE A 171 1.89 8.76 -3.07
C PHE A 171 2.78 8.13 -2.00
N PHE A 172 3.88 8.81 -1.65
CA PHE A 172 4.79 8.32 -0.61
C PHE A 172 4.12 8.22 0.77
N HIS A 173 3.25 9.18 1.09
CA HIS A 173 2.47 9.15 2.33
C HIS A 173 1.56 7.91 2.40
N SER A 174 0.87 7.60 1.31
CA SER A 174 0.03 6.41 1.22
C SER A 174 0.85 5.12 1.29
N PHE A 175 2.03 5.10 0.68
CA PHE A 175 3.00 3.99 0.82
C PHE A 175 3.35 3.73 2.29
N LYS A 176 3.68 4.79 3.05
CA LYS A 176 3.97 4.68 4.49
C LYS A 176 2.81 4.09 5.29
N ILE A 177 1.59 4.51 4.96
CA ILE A 177 0.39 4.01 5.63
C ILE A 177 0.26 2.51 5.37
N ILE A 178 0.34 2.07 4.12
CA ILE A 178 0.25 0.64 3.77
C ILE A 178 1.38 -0.16 4.43
N TYR A 179 2.62 0.32 4.36
CA TYR A 179 3.75 -0.30 5.05
C TYR A 179 3.46 -0.48 6.55
N LYS A 180 3.04 0.60 7.23
CA LYS A 180 2.72 0.57 8.67
C LYS A 180 1.59 -0.40 9.00
N ILE A 181 0.57 -0.46 8.16
CA ILE A 181 -0.56 -1.39 8.34
C ILE A 181 -0.07 -2.83 8.25
N LEU A 182 0.70 -3.15 7.23
CA LEU A 182 1.22 -4.50 7.03
C LEU A 182 2.15 -4.93 8.18
N THR A 183 3.03 -4.04 8.63
CA THR A 183 3.93 -4.33 9.76
C THR A 183 3.17 -4.55 11.07
N VAL A 184 2.12 -3.76 11.32
CA VAL A 184 1.29 -3.90 12.54
C VAL A 184 0.49 -5.20 12.54
N ILE A 185 -0.05 -5.62 11.38
CA ILE A 185 -0.87 -6.83 11.31
C ILE A 185 -0.04 -8.09 11.37
N CYS A 186 1.14 -8.07 10.77
CA CYS A 186 2.06 -9.21 10.79
C CYS A 186 2.73 -9.42 12.15
N ASN A 187 2.66 -8.44 13.05
CA ASN A 187 3.22 -8.48 14.41
C ASN A 187 4.66 -9.02 14.48
N ASP A 188 5.40 -8.87 13.40
CA ASP A 188 6.79 -9.28 13.29
C ASP A 188 7.69 -8.05 13.44
N ASN A 189 8.79 -8.22 14.15
CA ASN A 189 9.95 -7.36 14.02
C ASN A 189 10.54 -7.61 12.61
N LEU A 190 9.84 -7.12 11.59
CA LEU A 190 10.05 -7.40 10.16
C LEU A 190 11.43 -6.98 9.65
N ILE A 191 12.27 -6.39 10.50
CA ILE A 191 13.45 -5.67 10.05
C ILE A 191 14.69 -6.20 10.71
N GLN A 192 14.90 -7.51 10.66
CA GLN A 192 16.26 -8.04 10.74
C GLN A 192 16.80 -8.25 9.32
N MET A 193 17.10 -7.14 8.64
CA MET A 193 17.83 -7.19 7.38
C MET A 193 19.28 -7.64 7.67
N LYS A 194 19.77 -8.57 6.83
CA LYS A 194 21.20 -8.89 6.82
C LYS A 194 21.99 -7.64 6.37
N GLU A 195 23.19 -7.46 6.86
CA GLU A 195 24.04 -6.32 6.50
C GLU A 195 24.25 -6.18 4.98
N THR A 196 24.40 -7.32 4.30
CA THR A 196 24.52 -7.35 2.83
C THR A 196 23.26 -6.86 2.14
N GLU A 197 22.07 -7.21 2.65
CA GLU A 197 20.80 -6.77 2.11
C GLU A 197 20.58 -5.27 2.34
N LEU A 198 20.96 -4.76 3.51
CA LEU A 198 20.92 -3.34 3.81
C LEU A 198 21.77 -2.54 2.82
N LYS A 199 23.03 -2.96 2.57
CA LYS A 199 23.92 -2.31 1.59
C LYS A 199 23.32 -2.32 0.18
N ASN A 200 22.71 -3.43 -0.23
CA ASN A 200 22.05 -3.52 -1.53
C ASN A 200 20.91 -2.50 -1.66
N LEU A 201 20.06 -2.40 -0.65
CA LEU A 201 18.95 -1.44 -0.63
C LEU A 201 19.42 0.02 -0.55
N GLU A 202 20.55 0.28 0.11
CA GLU A 202 21.17 1.60 0.12
C GLU A 202 21.62 2.03 -1.28
N ILE A 203 22.22 1.11 -2.05
CA ILE A 203 22.59 1.37 -3.45
C ILE A 203 21.33 1.62 -4.28
N GLU A 204 20.33 0.77 -4.18
CA GLU A 204 19.06 0.87 -4.92
C GLU A 204 18.33 2.20 -4.63
N LEU A 205 18.21 2.55 -3.35
CA LEU A 205 17.62 3.84 -2.97
C LEU A 205 18.45 5.03 -3.47
N SER A 206 19.77 4.90 -3.45
CA SER A 206 20.67 5.93 -3.95
C SER A 206 20.54 6.11 -5.49
N ILE A 207 20.33 5.02 -6.24
CA ILE A 207 20.02 5.10 -7.68
C ILE A 207 18.73 5.91 -7.89
N ILE A 208 17.64 5.58 -7.18
CA ILE A 208 16.38 6.33 -7.30
C ILE A 208 16.56 7.80 -6.96
N LEU A 209 17.26 8.11 -5.87
CA LEU A 209 17.45 9.49 -5.41
C LEU A 209 18.29 10.35 -6.36
N ARG A 210 19.24 9.76 -7.07
CA ARG A 210 20.17 10.46 -7.97
C ARG A 210 19.68 10.55 -9.40
N CYS A 211 19.06 9.49 -9.94
CA CYS A 211 18.52 9.53 -11.29
C CYS A 211 17.39 10.55 -11.41
N LYS A 212 17.31 11.26 -12.53
CA LYS A 212 16.22 12.17 -12.86
C LYS A 212 15.14 11.43 -13.63
N TYR A 213 13.91 11.80 -13.43
CA TYR A 213 12.77 11.30 -14.20
C TYR A 213 12.92 11.73 -15.67
N GLU A 214 12.44 10.90 -16.60
CA GLU A 214 12.53 11.12 -18.07
C GLU A 214 13.93 11.14 -18.65
N ILE A 215 14.98 10.95 -17.84
CA ILE A 215 16.35 10.84 -18.33
C ILE A 215 16.70 9.36 -18.51
N LYS A 216 17.28 9.03 -19.65
CA LYS A 216 17.84 7.72 -19.94
C LYS A 216 19.22 7.59 -19.28
N TYR A 217 19.45 6.45 -18.62
CA TYR A 217 20.71 6.11 -17.98
C TYR A 217 21.26 4.80 -18.58
N TYR A 218 22.52 4.82 -18.98
CA TYR A 218 23.21 3.62 -19.42
C TYR A 218 23.78 2.86 -18.23
N ASN A 219 23.62 1.54 -18.24
CA ASN A 219 24.05 0.67 -17.13
C ASN A 219 25.54 0.86 -16.82
N GLN A 220 26.40 1.02 -17.85
CA GLN A 220 27.83 1.20 -17.67
C GLN A 220 28.16 2.49 -16.90
N ASP A 221 27.48 3.58 -17.19
CA ASP A 221 27.71 4.87 -16.51
C ASP A 221 27.30 4.79 -15.04
N VAL A 222 26.16 4.13 -14.77
CA VAL A 222 25.67 3.91 -13.41
C VAL A 222 26.61 2.98 -12.63
N ALA A 223 27.08 1.89 -13.25
CA ALA A 223 28.05 0.98 -12.62
C ALA A 223 29.35 1.70 -12.25
N ASN A 224 29.89 2.51 -13.18
CA ASN A 224 31.08 3.32 -12.96
C ASN A 224 30.90 4.32 -11.80
N TYR A 225 29.74 5.00 -11.78
CA TYR A 225 29.43 5.98 -10.74
C TYR A 225 29.39 5.35 -9.33
N PHE A 226 28.74 4.21 -9.18
CA PHE A 226 28.62 3.49 -7.91
C PHE A 226 29.85 2.60 -7.62
N LYS A 227 30.79 2.49 -8.54
CA LYS A 227 32.00 1.63 -8.44
C LYS A 227 31.65 0.16 -8.19
N ILE A 228 30.61 -0.34 -8.85
CA ILE A 228 30.16 -1.73 -8.82
C ILE A 228 30.31 -2.39 -10.18
N ASN A 229 30.42 -3.71 -10.22
CA ASN A 229 30.51 -4.41 -11.50
C ASN A 229 29.15 -4.54 -12.19
N ALA A 230 29.17 -4.84 -13.49
CA ALA A 230 27.96 -4.92 -14.31
C ALA A 230 26.96 -5.97 -13.82
N ASN A 231 27.43 -7.12 -13.29
CA ASN A 231 26.54 -8.17 -12.79
C ASN A 231 25.85 -7.75 -11.49
N GLU A 232 26.57 -7.07 -10.62
CA GLU A 232 26.05 -6.52 -9.38
C GLU A 232 24.97 -5.45 -9.69
N LEU A 233 25.27 -4.50 -10.58
CA LEU A 233 24.30 -3.52 -11.02
C LEU A 233 23.05 -4.19 -11.62
N LYS A 234 23.20 -5.21 -12.45
CA LYS A 234 22.08 -5.95 -13.05
C LYS A 234 21.15 -6.55 -11.98
N SER A 235 21.72 -7.03 -10.87
CA SER A 235 20.93 -7.51 -9.73
C SER A 235 20.09 -6.41 -9.11
N HIS A 236 20.69 -5.24 -8.85
CA HIS A 236 19.96 -4.08 -8.31
C HIS A 236 18.86 -3.57 -9.24
N LEU A 237 19.15 -3.49 -10.56
CA LEU A 237 18.17 -3.04 -11.53
C LEU A 237 16.96 -4.01 -11.60
N ARG A 238 17.17 -5.32 -11.55
CA ARG A 238 16.08 -6.30 -11.52
C ARG A 238 15.18 -6.11 -10.29
N ARG A 239 15.74 -5.83 -9.13
CA ARG A 239 14.96 -5.55 -7.92
C ARG A 239 14.14 -4.26 -8.06
N LEU A 240 14.73 -3.21 -8.63
CA LEU A 240 14.03 -1.95 -8.91
C LEU A 240 12.93 -2.13 -9.97
N GLU A 241 13.12 -2.99 -10.97
CA GLU A 241 12.09 -3.37 -11.94
C GLU A 241 10.93 -4.12 -11.28
N THR A 242 11.21 -5.01 -10.33
CA THR A 242 10.17 -5.70 -9.56
C THR A 242 9.26 -4.72 -8.81
N LEU A 243 9.84 -3.65 -8.24
CA LEU A 243 9.09 -2.57 -7.61
C LEU A 243 8.43 -1.61 -8.61
N LYS A 244 8.68 -1.82 -9.91
CA LYS A 244 8.26 -0.89 -10.98
C LYS A 244 8.78 0.54 -10.77
N PHE A 245 9.97 0.66 -10.21
CA PHE A 245 10.65 1.95 -10.04
C PHE A 245 11.50 2.33 -11.25
N ILE A 246 11.98 1.34 -11.99
CA ILE A 246 12.63 1.56 -13.27
C ILE A 246 11.95 0.73 -14.36
N GLU A 247 12.21 1.11 -15.59
CA GLU A 247 11.79 0.41 -16.79
C GLU A 247 12.98 0.34 -17.74
N SER A 248 13.37 -0.89 -18.13
CA SER A 248 14.42 -1.12 -19.11
C SER A 248 13.93 -0.75 -20.50
N LEU A 249 14.79 -0.17 -21.34
CA LEU A 249 14.41 0.24 -22.68
C LEU A 249 14.42 -0.97 -23.64
N VAL A 250 13.29 -1.20 -24.32
CA VAL A 250 13.10 -2.37 -25.22
C VAL A 250 14.14 -2.40 -26.35
N PHE A 251 14.48 -1.22 -26.90
CA PHE A 251 15.43 -1.10 -28.01
C PHE A 251 16.88 -0.87 -27.57
N GLU A 252 17.10 -0.65 -26.28
CA GLU A 252 18.41 -0.41 -25.70
C GLU A 252 18.54 -1.20 -24.38
N PRO A 253 18.80 -2.51 -24.44
CA PRO A 253 18.73 -3.41 -23.27
C PRO A 253 19.77 -3.10 -22.17
N PHE A 254 20.69 -2.17 -22.44
CA PHE A 254 21.70 -1.71 -21.48
C PHE A 254 21.38 -0.31 -20.92
N ALA A 255 20.15 0.14 -21.07
CA ALA A 255 19.69 1.42 -20.54
C ALA A 255 18.33 1.30 -19.87
N PHE A 256 18.08 2.22 -18.93
CA PHE A 256 16.82 2.32 -18.19
C PHE A 256 16.45 3.78 -17.94
N HIS A 257 15.20 3.99 -17.53
CA HIS A 257 14.74 5.26 -16.97
C HIS A 257 13.91 5.02 -15.71
N LEU A 258 13.74 6.07 -14.88
CA LEU A 258 12.84 6.03 -13.74
C LEU A 258 11.39 6.10 -14.23
N THR A 259 10.53 5.29 -13.61
CA THR A 259 9.07 5.42 -13.78
C THR A 259 8.53 6.60 -12.99
N ASN A 260 7.33 7.06 -13.31
CA ASN A 260 6.64 8.08 -12.51
C ASN A 260 6.43 7.61 -11.06
N ARG A 261 6.20 6.31 -10.84
CA ARG A 261 6.09 5.71 -9.51
C ARG A 261 7.36 5.94 -8.67
N ALA A 262 8.55 5.73 -9.26
CA ALA A 262 9.81 6.01 -8.58
C ALA A 262 10.00 7.50 -8.31
N ASN A 263 9.63 8.34 -9.27
CA ASN A 263 9.74 9.78 -9.13
C ASN A 263 8.86 10.31 -7.99
N TRP A 264 7.63 9.86 -7.90
CA TRP A 264 6.72 10.25 -6.83
C TRP A 264 7.15 9.74 -5.46
N PHE A 265 7.66 8.50 -5.40
CA PHE A 265 8.28 7.97 -4.18
C PHE A 265 9.46 8.84 -3.74
N LYS A 266 10.35 9.19 -4.67
CA LYS A 266 11.52 10.04 -4.43
C LYS A 266 11.15 11.44 -3.95
N ILE A 267 10.20 12.11 -4.62
CA ILE A 267 9.76 13.46 -4.25
C ILE A 267 9.19 13.45 -2.82
N GLY A 268 8.30 12.53 -2.52
CA GLY A 268 7.72 12.40 -1.18
C GLY A 268 8.76 12.08 -0.12
N LEU A 269 9.69 11.16 -0.41
CA LEU A 269 10.78 10.84 0.51
C LEU A 269 11.69 12.05 0.76
N LYS A 270 12.11 12.78 -0.28
CA LYS A 270 12.91 13.99 -0.15
C LYS A 270 12.22 15.06 0.69
N SER A 271 10.95 15.32 0.42
CA SER A 271 10.15 16.28 1.20
C SER A 271 10.10 15.94 2.70
N GLU A 272 10.13 14.64 3.04
CA GLU A 272 10.20 14.23 4.43
C GLU A 272 11.63 14.26 4.99
N MET A 273 12.67 14.00 4.17
CA MET A 273 14.09 14.06 4.58
C MET A 273 14.53 15.46 4.99
N GLU A 274 13.99 16.50 4.35
CA GLU A 274 14.27 17.89 4.70
C GLU A 274 13.89 18.24 6.13
N LYS A 275 12.97 17.48 6.71
CA LYS A 275 12.48 17.71 8.07
C LYS A 275 13.28 16.98 9.16
N ILE A 276 13.82 15.76 8.88
CA ILE A 276 14.60 14.96 9.85
C ILE A 276 15.50 13.97 9.06
N ALA A 277 16.78 14.28 8.89
CA ALA A 277 17.63 13.70 7.85
C ALA A 277 17.91 12.18 7.91
N LYS A 278 18.21 11.57 9.06
CA LYS A 278 18.67 10.17 9.12
C LYS A 278 17.56 9.13 9.15
N ASP A 279 16.48 9.38 9.89
CA ASP A 279 15.40 8.39 10.08
C ASP A 279 14.56 8.17 8.81
N LYS A 280 14.57 9.12 7.89
CA LYS A 280 13.77 9.05 6.67
C LYS A 280 14.43 8.24 5.56
N PHE A 281 15.75 8.28 5.46
CA PHE A 281 16.48 7.40 4.54
C PHE A 281 16.27 5.94 4.95
N LYS A 282 16.40 5.63 6.24
CA LYS A 282 16.08 4.31 6.80
C LYS A 282 14.65 3.90 6.49
N LEU A 283 13.67 4.79 6.68
CA LEU A 283 12.27 4.52 6.33
C LEU A 283 12.09 4.18 4.86
N GLY A 284 12.78 4.88 3.95
CA GLY A 284 12.76 4.56 2.52
C GLY A 284 13.24 3.14 2.22
N ILE A 285 14.34 2.72 2.86
CA ILE A 285 14.88 1.36 2.77
C ILE A 285 13.90 0.33 3.31
N GLU A 286 13.31 0.57 4.48
CA GLU A 286 12.34 -0.32 5.11
C GLU A 286 11.10 -0.53 4.23
N ILE A 287 10.58 0.54 3.63
CA ILE A 287 9.46 0.46 2.69
C ILE A 287 9.86 -0.36 1.46
N MET A 288 11.01 -0.08 0.85
CA MET A 288 11.48 -0.83 -0.32
C MET A 288 11.64 -2.31 0.00
N HIS A 289 12.26 -2.64 1.14
CA HIS A 289 12.45 -4.00 1.59
C HIS A 289 11.11 -4.73 1.76
N ALA A 290 10.16 -4.12 2.43
CA ALA A 290 8.84 -4.70 2.64
C ALA A 290 8.13 -5.01 1.32
N PHE A 291 8.12 -4.05 0.39
CA PHE A 291 7.43 -4.23 -0.89
C PHE A 291 8.18 -5.15 -1.88
N LEU A 292 9.50 -5.29 -1.77
CA LEU A 292 10.24 -6.32 -2.51
C LEU A 292 9.87 -7.75 -2.08
N ASN A 293 9.46 -7.91 -0.84
CA ASN A 293 9.01 -9.19 -0.30
C ASN A 293 7.49 -9.43 -0.50
N LEU A 294 6.80 -8.51 -1.17
CA LEU A 294 5.37 -8.65 -1.47
C LEU A 294 5.18 -9.25 -2.87
N ASN A 295 5.02 -10.57 -2.93
CA ASN A 295 4.80 -11.29 -4.17
C ASN A 295 3.40 -11.90 -4.19
N GLU A 296 2.74 -11.84 -5.34
CA GLU A 296 1.48 -12.55 -5.55
C GLU A 296 1.74 -14.06 -5.59
N VAL A 297 1.01 -14.82 -4.77
CA VAL A 297 1.15 -16.29 -4.69
C VAL A 297 0.05 -16.98 -5.47
N TYR A 298 -1.20 -16.51 -5.34
CA TYR A 298 -2.37 -17.04 -6.04
C TYR A 298 -3.39 -15.92 -6.30
N GLY A 299 -3.97 -15.93 -7.52
CA GLY A 299 -5.25 -15.29 -7.78
C GLY A 299 -6.36 -16.30 -7.44
N ILE A 300 -7.26 -15.96 -6.54
CA ILE A 300 -8.49 -16.74 -6.30
C ILE A 300 -9.62 -15.97 -7.00
N ILE A 301 -10.24 -16.60 -7.96
CA ILE A 301 -11.41 -16.07 -8.65
C ILE A 301 -12.66 -16.36 -7.84
#